data_30facd0a459095e596630d94e800cee0
#
_entry.id   30facd0a459095e596630d94e800cee0
#
_cell.length_a   1.000
_cell.length_b   1.000
_cell.length_c   1.000
_cell.angle_alpha   90.00
_cell.angle_beta   90.00
_cell.angle_gamma   90.00
#
_symmetry.space_group_name_H-M   'P 1'
#
loop_
_entity.id
_entity.type
_entity.pdbx_description
1 polymer ?
#
loop_
_entity_poly.entity_id
_entity_poly.type
_entity_poly.pdbx_seq_one_letter_code
_entity_poly.pdbx_strand_id
1 'polypeptide(L)'
;MAQHIFTYDCTLRDGEQCEGISLSLDDKLRIVERLDAFGVDFIEGGFPASNPKDIEFFRRVRELPLAHARIAAFGSTCKKGTLADQDQGLADLIECGAPVATIVGKTWDAQVTRALQTTLKENLRMIADSVAYLKVHGLTVVFDAEHFFDGYKANSDYALACVRAASEAGADSIDLCETNGGALPFEVEEIVGVVARALPDQQLGIHCHDDSGCAVANALSAVRAGALQVQGTVGGIGERVGNTDLLTAIADMELKMGLHCVGSDNLRDLTRTAQFVAETCNLSVPAHHPYTGASAFAHKGGLHASAIARFPEAYEHTSPQNVGNATRMLVSELAGKASLAAKARSLGIDLSGDARTLQAILDDVKAREAHGYSYEVADGSLAVLIRRHLGLYDPHFRLESFRVIVDDREDTGALAKDAASEATVKIHVGDRRIVATGEGTGPVGALDAALRMAITEYLPQVANMELTDYKVRILDEEGAGTSATTRVIITTSDKRGSWGTVGVSENIIEASWNALVDSIEYGLIRAEG
;
A
#
# COMPACT_ATOMS: atom_id res chain seq x y z
N MET A 1 -18.03 27.58 -0.58
CA MET A 1 -17.11 26.55 -1.10
C MET A 1 -16.43 25.93 0.12
N ALA A 2 -16.15 24.64 0.10
CA ALA A 2 -15.38 24.01 1.17
C ALA A 2 -13.97 24.63 1.23
N GLN A 3 -13.36 24.68 2.42
CA GLN A 3 -12.01 25.17 2.61
C GLN A 3 -11.03 24.20 1.94
N HIS A 4 -10.11 24.72 1.13
CA HIS A 4 -9.04 23.92 0.52
C HIS A 4 -7.93 23.68 1.52
N ILE A 5 -7.50 22.42 1.63
CA ILE A 5 -6.32 21.99 2.39
C ILE A 5 -5.30 21.51 1.36
N PHE A 6 -4.15 22.16 1.33
CA PHE A 6 -3.07 21.81 0.43
C PHE A 6 -2.45 20.48 0.81
N THR A 7 -2.27 19.63 -0.18
CA THR A 7 -1.66 18.31 -0.05
C THR A 7 -0.22 18.36 -0.52
N TYR A 8 0.70 17.88 0.31
CA TYR A 8 2.13 17.91 0.02
C TYR A 8 2.70 16.49 0.16
N ASP A 9 3.09 15.89 -0.96
CA ASP A 9 3.61 14.52 -1.01
C ASP A 9 5.14 14.51 -0.88
N CYS A 10 5.63 13.76 0.12
CA CYS A 10 7.05 13.54 0.39
C CYS A 10 7.52 12.12 0.00
N THR A 11 6.74 11.36 -0.77
CA THR A 11 7.05 9.95 -1.10
C THR A 11 8.43 9.81 -1.76
N LEU A 12 8.80 10.75 -2.64
CA LEU A 12 10.05 10.68 -3.41
C LEU A 12 11.29 11.20 -2.65
N ARG A 13 11.11 11.74 -1.44
CA ARG A 13 12.21 12.19 -0.58
C ARG A 13 12.20 11.45 0.76
N ASP A 14 11.24 11.73 1.66
CA ASP A 14 11.13 11.10 2.98
C ASP A 14 10.70 9.63 2.85
N GLY A 15 9.78 9.36 1.92
CA GLY A 15 9.37 7.98 1.60
C GLY A 15 10.52 7.10 1.13
N GLU A 16 11.47 7.64 0.35
CA GLU A 16 12.68 6.90 -0.08
C GLU A 16 13.65 6.56 1.08
N GLN A 17 13.48 7.17 2.26
CA GLN A 17 14.24 6.82 3.46
C GLN A 17 13.73 5.55 4.16
N CYS A 18 12.62 4.98 3.69
CA CYS A 18 12.14 3.69 4.16
C CYS A 18 13.10 2.57 3.78
N GLU A 19 13.39 1.68 4.73
CA GLU A 19 14.26 0.53 4.51
C GLU A 19 13.74 -0.35 3.37
N GLY A 20 14.60 -0.68 2.41
CA GLY A 20 14.29 -1.55 1.27
C GLY A 20 13.69 -0.83 0.05
N ILE A 21 13.45 0.48 0.10
CA ILE A 21 13.00 1.26 -1.06
C ILE A 21 14.18 1.88 -1.79
N SER A 22 14.21 1.70 -3.10
CA SER A 22 15.15 2.37 -4.00
C SER A 22 14.50 2.57 -5.35
N LEU A 23 14.07 3.81 -5.62
CA LEU A 23 13.40 4.18 -6.86
C LEU A 23 14.42 4.50 -7.96
N SER A 24 14.18 4.05 -9.17
CA SER A 24 14.88 4.55 -10.35
C SER A 24 14.37 5.95 -10.71
N LEU A 25 15.09 6.65 -11.60
CA LEU A 25 14.64 7.94 -12.11
C LEU A 25 13.26 7.83 -12.82
N ASP A 26 13.08 6.80 -13.63
CA ASP A 26 11.82 6.60 -14.35
C ASP A 26 10.67 6.26 -13.39
N ASP A 27 10.93 5.53 -12.31
CA ASP A 27 9.93 5.29 -11.26
C ASP A 27 9.51 6.58 -10.58
N LYS A 28 10.46 7.46 -10.22
CA LYS A 28 10.16 8.78 -9.66
C LYS A 28 9.26 9.60 -10.60
N LEU A 29 9.59 9.67 -11.89
CA LEU A 29 8.80 10.42 -12.87
C LEU A 29 7.39 9.84 -13.03
N ARG A 30 7.24 8.52 -13.06
CA ARG A 30 5.92 7.86 -13.12
C ARG A 30 5.07 8.12 -11.88
N ILE A 31 5.68 8.16 -10.69
CA ILE A 31 4.98 8.52 -9.46
C ILE A 31 4.53 9.99 -9.52
N VAL A 32 5.37 10.91 -10.01
CA VAL A 32 4.98 12.31 -10.22
C VAL A 32 3.75 12.43 -11.12
N GLU A 33 3.76 11.80 -12.29
CA GLU A 33 2.60 11.82 -13.22
C GLU A 33 1.34 11.25 -12.56
N ARG A 34 1.48 10.19 -11.75
CA ARG A 34 0.36 9.58 -11.04
C ARG A 34 -0.23 10.50 -9.97
N LEU A 35 0.61 11.16 -9.18
CA LEU A 35 0.20 12.08 -8.13
C LEU A 35 -0.38 13.39 -8.70
N ASP A 36 0.18 13.91 -9.79
CA ASP A 36 -0.37 15.04 -10.52
C ASP A 36 -1.79 14.74 -11.03
N ALA A 37 -1.98 13.59 -11.67
CA ALA A 37 -3.28 13.15 -12.16
C ALA A 37 -4.28 12.87 -11.01
N PHE A 38 -3.80 12.51 -9.83
CA PHE A 38 -4.63 12.34 -8.63
C PHE A 38 -5.01 13.69 -8.01
N GLY A 39 -4.29 14.78 -8.32
CA GLY A 39 -4.59 16.13 -7.87
C GLY A 39 -3.87 16.56 -6.59
N VAL A 40 -2.70 15.99 -6.30
CA VAL A 40 -1.83 16.46 -5.21
C VAL A 40 -1.24 17.83 -5.56
N ASP A 41 -1.26 18.79 -4.61
CA ASP A 41 -0.83 20.17 -4.88
C ASP A 41 0.69 20.31 -4.98
N PHE A 42 1.46 19.60 -4.13
CA PHE A 42 2.92 19.67 -4.10
C PHE A 42 3.54 18.26 -4.07
N ILE A 43 4.62 18.08 -4.82
CA ILE A 43 5.40 16.83 -4.83
C ILE A 43 6.86 17.16 -4.59
N GLU A 44 7.42 16.61 -3.51
CA GLU A 44 8.81 16.82 -3.10
C GLU A 44 9.72 15.81 -3.80
N GLY A 45 10.57 16.30 -4.69
CA GLY A 45 11.41 15.47 -5.56
C GLY A 45 12.70 14.95 -4.93
N GLY A 46 13.15 15.55 -3.84
CA GLY A 46 14.42 15.23 -3.17
C GLY A 46 15.38 16.40 -3.07
N PHE A 47 16.68 16.09 -2.86
CA PHE A 47 17.76 17.07 -2.72
C PHE A 47 18.38 17.35 -4.10
N PRO A 48 18.33 18.59 -4.62
CA PRO A 48 18.71 18.90 -6.00
C PRO A 48 20.18 18.65 -6.37
N ALA A 49 21.09 18.58 -5.40
CA ALA A 49 22.52 18.38 -5.65
C ALA A 49 23.13 17.21 -4.86
N SER A 50 22.30 16.34 -4.26
CA SER A 50 22.81 15.27 -3.40
C SER A 50 23.48 14.11 -4.16
N ASN A 51 22.97 13.81 -5.35
CA ASN A 51 23.44 12.70 -6.18
C ASN A 51 23.04 12.89 -7.65
N PRO A 52 23.67 12.16 -8.60
CA PRO A 52 23.38 12.29 -10.04
C PRO A 52 21.91 11.99 -10.40
N LYS A 53 21.25 11.08 -9.67
CA LYS A 53 19.84 10.73 -9.90
C LYS A 53 18.91 11.91 -9.61
N ASP A 54 19.11 12.59 -8.48
CA ASP A 54 18.28 13.74 -8.11
C ASP A 54 18.55 14.94 -9.02
N ILE A 55 19.80 15.20 -9.40
CA ILE A 55 20.14 16.24 -10.39
C ILE A 55 19.36 15.99 -11.69
N GLU A 56 19.40 14.77 -12.20
CA GLU A 56 18.71 14.40 -13.44
C GLU A 56 17.19 14.42 -13.28
N PHE A 57 16.66 14.05 -12.09
CA PHE A 57 15.24 14.16 -11.78
C PHE A 57 14.74 15.60 -11.96
N PHE A 58 15.38 16.60 -11.33
CA PHE A 58 14.97 17.99 -11.45
C PHE A 58 15.11 18.53 -12.87
N ARG A 59 16.03 17.99 -13.68
CA ARG A 59 16.13 18.31 -15.09
C ARG A 59 14.93 17.78 -15.88
N ARG A 60 14.58 16.50 -15.70
CA ARG A 60 13.56 15.82 -16.50
C ARG A 60 12.13 16.14 -16.06
N VAL A 61 11.87 16.30 -14.77
CA VAL A 61 10.53 16.58 -14.26
C VAL A 61 9.95 17.89 -14.83
N ARG A 62 10.79 18.86 -15.21
CA ARG A 62 10.37 20.11 -15.87
C ARG A 62 9.83 19.89 -17.28
N GLU A 63 10.14 18.76 -17.91
CA GLU A 63 9.66 18.39 -19.23
C GLU A 63 8.26 17.72 -19.17
N LEU A 64 7.81 17.33 -17.98
CA LEU A 64 6.49 16.72 -17.81
C LEU A 64 5.38 17.76 -17.89
N PRO A 65 4.29 17.48 -18.62
CA PRO A 65 3.15 18.38 -18.73
C PRO A 65 2.24 18.27 -17.51
N LEU A 66 2.73 18.64 -16.32
CA LEU A 66 1.97 18.59 -15.08
C LEU A 66 0.80 19.58 -15.15
N ALA A 67 -0.38 19.11 -14.81
CA ALA A 67 -1.62 19.89 -14.88
C ALA A 67 -1.97 20.57 -13.56
N HIS A 68 -1.55 20.01 -12.44
CA HIS A 68 -1.94 20.46 -11.10
C HIS A 68 -0.76 20.62 -10.15
N ALA A 69 0.09 19.59 -10.01
CA ALA A 69 1.13 19.54 -9.00
C ALA A 69 2.29 20.53 -9.25
N ARG A 70 2.80 21.09 -8.18
CA ARG A 70 4.02 21.90 -8.16
C ARG A 70 5.17 21.10 -7.55
N ILE A 71 6.28 21.02 -8.27
CA ILE A 71 7.47 20.31 -7.79
C ILE A 71 8.19 21.15 -6.74
N ALA A 72 8.52 20.54 -5.60
CA ALA A 72 9.30 21.12 -4.53
C ALA A 72 10.69 20.47 -4.46
N ALA A 73 11.71 21.30 -4.26
CA ALA A 73 13.06 20.87 -3.98
C ALA A 73 13.34 21.04 -2.48
N PHE A 74 13.90 20.01 -1.85
CA PHE A 74 14.19 19.99 -0.42
C PHE A 74 15.64 20.36 -0.13
N GLY A 75 15.84 21.15 0.92
CA GLY A 75 17.16 21.55 1.40
C GLY A 75 17.14 21.95 2.87
N SER A 76 18.17 22.61 3.32
CA SER A 76 18.28 23.13 4.68
C SER A 76 18.56 24.62 4.69
N THR A 77 18.39 25.27 5.84
CA THR A 77 18.91 26.62 6.06
C THR A 77 20.42 26.67 5.80
N CYS A 78 20.96 27.85 5.49
CA CYS A 78 22.40 28.07 5.28
C CYS A 78 23.22 27.54 6.46
N LYS A 79 24.48 27.19 6.19
CA LYS A 79 25.41 26.70 7.22
C LYS A 79 25.76 27.78 8.22
N LYS A 80 26.01 27.40 9.49
CA LYS A 80 26.47 28.32 10.53
C LYS A 80 27.71 29.09 10.07
N GLY A 81 27.72 30.41 10.30
CA GLY A 81 28.81 31.29 9.92
C GLY A 81 28.92 31.58 8.43
N THR A 82 28.00 31.07 7.59
CA THR A 82 27.93 31.33 6.15
C THR A 82 26.76 32.27 5.86
N LEU A 83 26.96 33.24 4.97
CA LEU A 83 25.85 34.07 4.47
C LEU A 83 25.00 33.25 3.47
N ALA A 84 23.73 33.59 3.36
CA ALA A 84 22.80 32.85 2.50
C ALA A 84 23.20 32.88 1.01
N ASP A 85 23.75 34.02 0.55
CA ASP A 85 24.25 34.19 -0.81
C ASP A 85 25.58 33.48 -1.11
N GLN A 86 26.22 32.90 -0.09
CA GLN A 86 27.44 32.10 -0.19
C GLN A 86 27.23 30.63 0.12
N ASP A 87 25.99 30.22 0.41
CA ASP A 87 25.67 28.84 0.73
C ASP A 87 25.33 28.07 -0.54
N GLN A 88 26.14 27.05 -0.84
CA GLN A 88 25.96 26.25 -2.05
C GLN A 88 24.61 25.49 -2.03
N GLY A 89 24.13 24.99 -0.88
CA GLY A 89 22.85 24.27 -0.79
C GLY A 89 21.67 25.16 -1.19
N LEU A 90 21.69 26.44 -0.79
CA LEU A 90 20.67 27.40 -1.22
C LEU A 90 20.81 27.78 -2.71
N ALA A 91 22.04 27.86 -3.24
CA ALA A 91 22.27 28.06 -4.66
C ALA A 91 21.71 26.88 -5.48
N ASP A 92 21.96 25.64 -5.05
CA ASP A 92 21.46 24.42 -5.71
C ASP A 92 19.91 24.37 -5.76
N LEU A 93 19.24 24.86 -4.70
CA LEU A 93 17.77 24.98 -4.69
C LEU A 93 17.24 25.96 -5.75
N ILE A 94 17.99 27.02 -6.05
CA ILE A 94 17.64 27.98 -7.09
C ILE A 94 17.95 27.40 -8.48
N GLU A 95 19.12 26.80 -8.65
CA GLU A 95 19.62 26.31 -9.93
C GLU A 95 18.84 25.09 -10.46
N CYS A 96 18.28 24.26 -9.57
CA CYS A 96 17.48 23.11 -9.97
C CYS A 96 16.22 23.50 -10.76
N GLY A 97 15.74 24.74 -10.61
CA GLY A 97 14.60 25.28 -11.34
C GLY A 97 13.23 24.77 -10.88
N ALA A 98 13.15 24.17 -9.71
CA ALA A 98 11.86 23.86 -9.07
C ALA A 98 11.18 25.17 -8.60
N PRO A 99 9.85 25.32 -8.78
CA PRO A 99 9.14 26.53 -8.38
C PRO A 99 8.98 26.69 -6.86
N VAL A 100 9.19 25.61 -6.11
CA VAL A 100 9.04 25.57 -4.64
C VAL A 100 10.34 25.08 -4.02
N ALA A 101 10.80 25.78 -2.99
CA ALA A 101 11.90 25.35 -2.14
C ALA A 101 11.37 25.08 -0.73
N THR A 102 11.53 23.85 -0.26
CA THR A 102 11.26 23.48 1.12
C THR A 102 12.59 23.41 1.85
N ILE A 103 12.74 24.21 2.90
CA ILE A 103 13.95 24.23 3.70
C ILE A 103 13.70 23.87 5.14
N VAL A 104 14.45 22.89 5.64
CA VAL A 104 14.39 22.47 7.04
C VAL A 104 15.27 23.35 7.91
N GLY A 105 14.74 23.81 9.05
CA GLY A 105 15.49 24.52 10.08
C GLY A 105 15.20 24.01 11.47
N LYS A 106 16.20 24.01 12.35
CA LYS A 106 16.08 23.52 13.72
C LYS A 106 15.28 24.48 14.59
N THR A 107 14.26 23.96 15.29
CA THR A 107 13.40 24.77 16.16
C THR A 107 13.47 24.34 17.63
N TRP A 108 14.26 23.31 17.93
CA TRP A 108 14.55 22.89 19.29
C TRP A 108 15.94 23.36 19.72
N ASP A 109 16.03 24.10 20.83
CA ASP A 109 17.28 24.70 21.37
C ASP A 109 18.36 23.63 21.65
N ALA A 110 17.97 22.43 22.09
CA ALA A 110 18.89 21.31 22.27
C ALA A 110 19.50 20.83 20.93
N GLN A 111 18.73 20.82 19.84
CA GLN A 111 19.24 20.50 18.50
C GLN A 111 20.23 21.58 18.01
N VAL A 112 19.93 22.85 18.23
CA VAL A 112 20.79 23.95 17.84
C VAL A 112 22.14 23.91 18.58
N THR A 113 22.09 23.71 19.89
CA THR A 113 23.30 23.76 20.73
C THR A 113 24.12 22.48 20.68
N ARG A 114 23.51 21.31 20.57
CA ARG A 114 24.18 20.00 20.64
C ARG A 114 24.47 19.41 19.25
N ALA A 115 23.52 19.47 18.31
CA ALA A 115 23.68 18.91 16.98
C ALA A 115 24.32 19.91 16.01
N LEU A 116 23.78 21.12 15.83
CA LEU A 116 24.39 22.16 15.00
C LEU A 116 25.63 22.78 15.63
N GLN A 117 25.76 22.69 16.95
CA GLN A 117 26.86 23.29 17.72
C GLN A 117 27.02 24.80 17.41
N THR A 118 25.91 25.52 17.52
CA THR A 118 25.87 26.98 17.29
C THR A 118 25.01 27.67 18.34
N THR A 119 24.88 29.00 18.25
CA THR A 119 24.07 29.79 19.17
C THR A 119 22.63 29.88 18.69
N LEU A 120 21.69 30.06 19.62
CA LEU A 120 20.26 30.26 19.29
C LEU A 120 20.08 31.47 18.37
N LYS A 121 20.84 32.57 18.62
CA LYS A 121 20.80 33.78 17.77
C LYS A 121 21.28 33.52 16.34
N GLU A 122 22.33 32.73 16.19
CA GLU A 122 22.84 32.39 14.87
C GLU A 122 21.83 31.52 14.10
N ASN A 123 21.16 30.56 14.77
CA ASN A 123 20.14 29.77 14.12
C ASN A 123 18.94 30.60 13.64
N LEU A 124 18.49 31.59 14.43
CA LEU A 124 17.44 32.52 13.99
C LEU A 124 17.89 33.33 12.76
N ARG A 125 19.17 33.77 12.71
CA ARG A 125 19.74 34.43 11.53
C ARG A 125 19.74 33.49 10.32
N MET A 126 20.19 32.24 10.50
CA MET A 126 20.21 31.23 9.42
C MET A 126 18.82 31.03 8.83
N ILE A 127 17.79 30.92 9.68
CA ILE A 127 16.40 30.78 9.24
C ILE A 127 15.96 31.99 8.42
N ALA A 128 16.09 33.19 8.99
CA ALA A 128 15.63 34.44 8.35
C ALA A 128 16.37 34.71 7.04
N ASP A 129 17.70 34.61 7.03
CA ASP A 129 18.51 34.90 5.85
C ASP A 129 18.22 33.89 4.71
N SER A 130 18.05 32.62 5.03
CA SER A 130 17.75 31.58 4.02
C SER A 130 16.39 31.78 3.38
N VAL A 131 15.35 32.02 4.18
CA VAL A 131 14.00 32.28 3.66
C VAL A 131 14.02 33.54 2.79
N ALA A 132 14.56 34.66 3.28
CA ALA A 132 14.63 35.92 2.54
C ALA A 132 15.42 35.79 1.23
N TYR A 133 16.53 35.04 1.24
CA TYR A 133 17.35 34.81 0.05
C TYR A 133 16.57 34.05 -1.03
N LEU A 134 15.91 32.96 -0.70
CA LEU A 134 15.09 32.19 -1.65
C LEU A 134 13.89 33.01 -2.16
N LYS A 135 13.25 33.79 -1.30
CA LYS A 135 12.14 34.69 -1.68
C LYS A 135 12.58 35.76 -2.69
N VAL A 136 13.72 36.36 -2.51
CA VAL A 136 14.30 37.37 -3.46
C VAL A 136 14.55 36.76 -4.84
N HIS A 137 14.83 35.45 -4.91
CA HIS A 137 14.99 34.70 -6.16
C HIS A 137 13.67 34.22 -6.76
N GLY A 138 12.51 34.57 -6.17
CA GLY A 138 11.18 34.32 -6.73
C GLY A 138 10.59 32.94 -6.45
N LEU A 139 11.19 32.20 -5.54
CA LEU A 139 10.67 30.88 -5.16
C LEU A 139 9.51 31.00 -4.18
N THR A 140 8.58 30.04 -4.24
CA THR A 140 7.69 29.75 -3.13
C THR A 140 8.51 29.01 -2.07
N VAL A 141 8.48 29.51 -0.82
CA VAL A 141 9.28 28.94 0.26
C VAL A 141 8.40 28.31 1.31
N VAL A 142 8.59 27.01 1.52
CA VAL A 142 8.04 26.24 2.64
C VAL A 142 9.15 26.08 3.68
N PHE A 143 8.88 26.47 4.92
CA PHE A 143 9.80 26.30 6.03
C PHE A 143 9.36 25.16 6.92
N ASP A 144 10.10 24.05 6.89
CA ASP A 144 9.91 22.90 7.77
C ASP A 144 10.57 23.18 9.13
N ALA A 145 9.72 23.40 10.12
CA ALA A 145 10.12 23.69 11.50
C ALA A 145 10.45 22.37 12.23
N GLU A 146 11.65 21.82 12.02
CA GLU A 146 12.06 20.50 12.47
C GLU A 146 12.11 20.40 14.00
N HIS A 147 11.58 19.30 14.56
CA HIS A 147 11.41 19.06 16.00
C HIS A 147 10.59 20.13 16.72
N PHE A 148 9.62 20.74 16.02
CA PHE A 148 8.89 21.87 16.59
C PHE A 148 8.16 21.49 17.90
N PHE A 149 7.51 20.35 17.94
CA PHE A 149 6.73 19.93 19.12
C PHE A 149 7.62 19.63 20.33
N ASP A 150 8.76 18.97 20.14
CA ASP A 150 9.75 18.76 21.21
C ASP A 150 10.36 20.09 21.66
N GLY A 151 10.72 20.93 20.71
CA GLY A 151 11.25 22.25 20.95
C GLY A 151 10.28 23.14 21.72
N TYR A 152 9.01 23.12 21.32
CA TYR A 152 7.96 23.89 22.01
C TYR A 152 7.74 23.42 23.44
N LYS A 153 7.65 22.09 23.68
CA LYS A 153 7.53 21.53 25.03
C LYS A 153 8.73 21.86 25.92
N ALA A 154 9.93 21.93 25.34
CA ALA A 154 11.15 22.22 26.08
C ALA A 154 11.38 23.73 26.31
N ASN A 155 11.13 24.57 25.30
CA ASN A 155 11.36 26.00 25.27
C ASN A 155 10.44 26.67 24.26
N SER A 156 9.20 26.94 24.68
CA SER A 156 8.15 27.49 23.80
C SER A 156 8.52 28.87 23.21
N ASP A 157 9.17 29.70 24.00
CA ASP A 157 9.57 31.05 23.53
C ASP A 157 10.55 30.97 22.36
N TYR A 158 11.50 30.05 22.43
CA TYR A 158 12.49 29.87 21.36
C TYR A 158 11.87 29.21 20.14
N ALA A 159 11.07 28.18 20.30
CA ALA A 159 10.38 27.54 19.18
C ALA A 159 9.49 28.55 18.42
N LEU A 160 8.74 29.38 19.15
CA LEU A 160 7.95 30.47 18.56
C LEU A 160 8.82 31.53 17.88
N ALA A 161 10.01 31.86 18.44
CA ALA A 161 10.92 32.78 17.80
C ALA A 161 11.44 32.28 16.46
N CYS A 162 11.68 30.97 16.32
CA CYS A 162 12.09 30.34 15.04
C CYS A 162 11.03 30.51 13.95
N VAL A 163 9.76 30.15 14.25
CA VAL A 163 8.69 30.28 13.25
C VAL A 163 8.34 31.75 12.94
N ARG A 164 8.48 32.67 13.91
CA ARG A 164 8.39 34.13 13.64
C ARG A 164 9.50 34.61 12.71
N ALA A 165 10.73 34.17 12.90
CA ALA A 165 11.84 34.53 12.04
C ALA A 165 11.61 34.09 10.58
N ALA A 166 11.04 32.87 10.38
CA ALA A 166 10.68 32.42 9.04
C ALA A 166 9.50 33.22 8.44
N SER A 167 8.48 33.52 9.23
CA SER A 167 7.31 34.31 8.81
C SER A 167 7.70 35.72 8.42
N GLU A 168 8.46 36.43 9.27
CA GLU A 168 8.93 37.82 9.03
C GLU A 168 9.87 37.88 7.83
N ALA A 169 10.60 36.80 7.52
CA ALA A 169 11.46 36.71 6.33
C ALA A 169 10.67 36.40 5.04
N GLY A 170 9.35 36.10 5.16
CA GLY A 170 8.44 35.95 4.03
C GLY A 170 8.20 34.50 3.58
N ALA A 171 8.33 33.50 4.45
CA ALA A 171 7.94 32.12 4.14
C ALA A 171 6.46 32.07 3.71
N ASP A 172 6.14 31.34 2.64
CA ASP A 172 4.77 31.19 2.16
C ASP A 172 3.99 30.19 3.03
N SER A 173 4.63 29.11 3.48
CA SER A 173 4.10 28.16 4.47
C SER A 173 5.13 27.88 5.55
N ILE A 174 4.66 27.63 6.77
CA ILE A 174 5.47 27.15 7.88
C ILE A 174 4.87 25.83 8.35
N ASP A 175 5.59 24.75 8.10
CA ASP A 175 5.13 23.41 8.38
C ASP A 175 5.76 22.92 9.70
N LEU A 176 4.90 22.68 10.69
CA LEU A 176 5.31 22.24 12.02
C LEU A 176 5.62 20.76 12.00
N CYS A 177 6.89 20.37 12.23
CA CYS A 177 7.30 18.97 12.12
C CYS A 177 7.23 18.27 13.49
N GLU A 178 6.41 17.24 13.56
CA GLU A 178 6.40 16.27 14.65
C GLU A 178 7.38 15.13 14.30
N THR A 179 8.68 15.45 14.42
CA THR A 179 9.80 14.69 13.86
C THR A 179 10.03 13.37 14.59
N ASN A 180 9.75 13.29 15.90
CA ASN A 180 9.95 12.10 16.70
C ASN A 180 8.76 11.13 16.68
N GLY A 181 7.62 11.52 16.14
CA GLY A 181 6.42 10.69 16.11
C GLY A 181 5.79 10.41 17.47
N GLY A 182 6.08 11.21 18.50
CA GLY A 182 5.70 10.94 19.87
C GLY A 182 4.59 11.83 20.45
N ALA A 183 4.14 12.86 19.75
CA ALA A 183 3.06 13.72 20.22
C ALA A 183 1.69 13.06 20.00
N LEU A 184 0.77 13.35 20.91
CA LEU A 184 -0.61 12.88 20.82
C LEU A 184 -1.53 13.95 20.20
N PRO A 185 -2.67 13.56 19.58
CA PRO A 185 -3.52 14.48 18.83
C PRO A 185 -3.98 15.72 19.60
N PHE A 186 -4.28 15.60 20.89
CA PHE A 186 -4.68 16.74 21.72
C PHE A 186 -3.53 17.72 21.99
N GLU A 187 -2.26 17.23 22.08
CA GLU A 187 -1.09 18.08 22.23
C GLU A 187 -0.82 18.85 20.92
N VAL A 188 -0.96 18.16 19.78
CA VAL A 188 -0.81 18.77 18.46
C VAL A 188 -1.85 19.87 18.25
N GLU A 189 -3.13 19.59 18.56
CA GLU A 189 -4.23 20.57 18.43
C GLU A 189 -3.95 21.82 19.29
N GLU A 190 -3.52 21.63 20.55
CA GLU A 190 -3.21 22.73 21.45
C GLU A 190 -2.06 23.59 20.93
N ILE A 191 -0.92 22.96 20.57
CA ILE A 191 0.31 23.65 20.14
C ILE A 191 0.10 24.38 18.82
N VAL A 192 -0.50 23.72 17.83
CA VAL A 192 -0.82 24.33 16.54
C VAL A 192 -1.75 25.51 16.72
N GLY A 193 -2.77 25.41 17.59
CA GLY A 193 -3.67 26.50 17.92
C GLY A 193 -2.96 27.69 18.58
N VAL A 194 -1.89 27.47 19.34
CA VAL A 194 -1.05 28.57 19.88
C VAL A 194 -0.30 29.27 18.74
N VAL A 195 0.31 28.50 17.83
CA VAL A 195 1.06 29.06 16.68
C VAL A 195 0.13 29.85 15.77
N ALA A 196 -1.05 29.30 15.44
CA ALA A 196 -2.05 29.97 14.61
C ALA A 196 -2.49 31.32 15.18
N ARG A 197 -2.65 31.42 16.50
CA ARG A 197 -2.94 32.70 17.16
C ARG A 197 -1.74 33.66 17.17
N ALA A 198 -0.51 33.13 17.24
CA ALA A 198 0.71 33.94 17.24
C ALA A 198 1.08 34.47 15.84
N LEU A 199 0.63 33.79 14.79
CA LEU A 199 0.91 34.09 13.38
C LEU A 199 -0.39 34.04 12.54
N PRO A 200 -1.35 34.95 12.76
CA PRO A 200 -2.72 34.81 12.22
C PRO A 200 -2.78 34.92 10.69
N ASP A 201 -1.82 35.57 10.05
CA ASP A 201 -1.76 35.78 8.60
C ASP A 201 -0.86 34.76 7.89
N GLN A 202 -0.22 33.84 8.65
CA GLN A 202 0.70 32.84 8.11
C GLN A 202 -0.03 31.56 7.76
N GLN A 203 0.19 31.04 6.55
CA GLN A 203 -0.20 29.67 6.23
C GLN A 203 0.64 28.70 7.08
N LEU A 204 -0.04 27.84 7.82
CA LEU A 204 0.59 26.76 8.59
C LEU A 204 0.37 25.43 7.92
N GLY A 205 1.35 24.55 8.02
CA GLY A 205 1.28 23.16 7.64
C GLY A 205 1.67 22.23 8.79
N ILE A 206 1.55 20.95 8.54
CA ILE A 206 1.89 19.89 9.49
C ILE A 206 2.61 18.74 8.77
N HIS A 207 3.70 18.26 9.39
CA HIS A 207 4.43 17.07 8.99
C HIS A 207 4.60 16.16 10.21
N CYS A 208 4.03 14.93 10.18
CA CYS A 208 4.10 14.02 11.32
C CYS A 208 4.72 12.67 10.96
N HIS A 209 5.58 12.16 11.84
CA HIS A 209 5.98 10.76 11.86
C HIS A 209 5.02 9.90 12.68
N ASP A 210 5.01 8.58 12.45
CA ASP A 210 3.97 7.67 12.97
C ASP A 210 4.46 6.74 14.08
N ASP A 211 5.54 7.09 14.79
CA ASP A 211 6.17 6.24 15.81
C ASP A 211 5.22 5.85 16.95
N SER A 212 4.23 6.68 17.25
CA SER A 212 3.15 6.38 18.22
C SER A 212 1.86 5.88 17.59
N GLY A 213 1.81 5.69 16.26
CA GLY A 213 0.62 5.30 15.52
C GLY A 213 -0.43 6.41 15.44
N CYS A 214 -0.03 7.68 15.51
CA CYS A 214 -0.94 8.81 15.58
C CYS A 214 -0.79 9.83 14.45
N ALA A 215 0.07 9.59 13.45
CA ALA A 215 0.42 10.59 12.45
C ALA A 215 -0.80 11.15 11.69
N VAL A 216 -1.70 10.29 11.20
CA VAL A 216 -2.93 10.75 10.53
C VAL A 216 -3.81 11.54 11.51
N ALA A 217 -4.03 11.05 12.72
CA ALA A 217 -4.83 11.74 13.72
C ALA A 217 -4.22 13.08 14.13
N ASN A 218 -2.89 13.17 14.21
CA ASN A 218 -2.14 14.39 14.46
C ASN A 218 -2.34 15.41 13.31
N ALA A 219 -2.23 14.96 12.06
CA ALA A 219 -2.48 15.81 10.90
C ALA A 219 -3.91 16.39 10.89
N LEU A 220 -4.93 15.55 11.14
CA LEU A 220 -6.33 16.00 11.22
C LEU A 220 -6.55 16.98 12.39
N SER A 221 -5.89 16.76 13.53
CA SER A 221 -5.96 17.66 14.69
C SER A 221 -5.30 19.01 14.39
N ALA A 222 -4.17 19.01 13.68
CA ALA A 222 -3.52 20.23 13.22
C ALA A 222 -4.41 21.04 12.25
N VAL A 223 -5.07 20.36 11.30
CA VAL A 223 -6.02 21.01 10.39
C VAL A 223 -7.20 21.64 11.16
N ARG A 224 -7.75 20.97 12.16
CA ARG A 224 -8.75 21.53 13.06
C ARG A 224 -8.27 22.76 13.80
N ALA A 225 -7.00 22.80 14.15
CA ALA A 225 -6.37 23.92 14.87
C ALA A 225 -5.94 25.09 13.95
N GLY A 226 -6.07 24.94 12.62
CA GLY A 226 -5.82 26.00 11.65
C GLY A 226 -4.69 25.73 10.65
N ALA A 227 -4.12 24.55 10.60
CA ALA A 227 -3.21 24.16 9.53
C ALA A 227 -3.95 24.03 8.21
N LEU A 228 -3.36 24.54 7.12
CA LEU A 228 -3.92 24.55 5.77
C LEU A 228 -3.11 23.69 4.79
N GLN A 229 -2.02 23.08 5.22
CA GLN A 229 -1.20 22.16 4.45
C GLN A 229 -0.92 20.89 5.27
N VAL A 230 -1.00 19.74 4.62
CA VAL A 230 -0.64 18.45 5.21
C VAL A 230 0.44 17.80 4.36
N GLN A 231 1.59 17.56 4.97
CA GLN A 231 2.67 16.77 4.39
C GLN A 231 2.53 15.30 4.80
N GLY A 232 2.86 14.40 3.89
CA GLY A 232 2.85 12.97 4.13
C GLY A 232 3.33 12.18 2.93
N THR A 233 3.23 10.87 3.01
CA THR A 233 3.65 9.96 1.94
C THR A 233 2.52 9.01 1.57
N VAL A 234 2.54 8.48 0.37
CA VAL A 234 1.58 7.45 -0.03
C VAL A 234 1.84 6.19 0.78
N GLY A 235 0.81 5.73 1.51
CA GLY A 235 0.90 4.55 2.37
C GLY A 235 1.72 4.76 3.64
N GLY A 236 2.04 6.01 3.99
CA GLY A 236 2.76 6.34 5.21
C GLY A 236 4.22 5.86 5.25
N ILE A 237 4.83 5.53 4.12
CA ILE A 237 6.22 5.07 4.06
C ILE A 237 7.20 6.18 4.48
N GLY A 238 8.36 5.81 5.06
CA GLY A 238 9.39 6.77 5.46
C GLY A 238 10.36 6.21 6.48
N GLU A 239 11.16 7.09 7.06
CA GLU A 239 12.14 6.70 8.07
C GLU A 239 11.47 6.10 9.31
N ARG A 240 12.08 5.10 9.94
CA ARG A 240 11.60 4.32 11.09
C ARG A 240 10.26 3.62 10.76
N VAL A 241 9.15 4.06 11.38
CA VAL A 241 7.80 3.51 11.13
C VAL A 241 7.03 4.26 10.03
N GLY A 242 7.58 5.38 9.55
CA GLY A 242 7.04 6.17 8.45
C GLY A 242 6.40 7.50 8.87
N ASN A 243 5.63 8.06 7.95
CA ASN A 243 5.01 9.39 8.00
C ASN A 243 3.48 9.31 8.10
N THR A 244 2.83 10.45 8.11
CA THR A 244 1.38 10.53 7.83
C THR A 244 1.08 9.84 6.51
N ASP A 245 0.18 8.84 6.52
CA ASP A 245 -0.38 8.33 5.27
C ASP A 245 -1.27 9.41 4.64
N LEU A 246 -0.72 10.05 3.61
CA LEU A 246 -1.36 11.18 2.95
C LEU A 246 -2.71 10.82 2.32
N LEU A 247 -2.83 9.61 1.75
CA LEU A 247 -4.07 9.18 1.12
C LEU A 247 -5.19 8.95 2.14
N THR A 248 -4.88 8.37 3.30
CA THR A 248 -5.83 8.23 4.40
C THR A 248 -6.23 9.61 4.94
N ALA A 249 -5.28 10.52 5.13
CA ALA A 249 -5.57 11.88 5.59
C ALA A 249 -6.48 12.64 4.60
N ILE A 250 -6.22 12.56 3.29
CA ILE A 250 -7.07 13.14 2.23
C ILE A 250 -8.50 12.58 2.31
N ALA A 251 -8.64 11.25 2.40
CA ALA A 251 -9.96 10.62 2.50
C ALA A 251 -10.74 11.08 3.74
N ASP A 252 -10.07 11.19 4.89
CA ASP A 252 -10.68 11.68 6.13
C ASP A 252 -11.08 13.17 6.03
N MET A 253 -10.20 14.01 5.50
CA MET A 253 -10.50 15.43 5.32
C MET A 253 -11.70 15.66 4.40
N GLU A 254 -11.79 14.96 3.27
CA GLU A 254 -12.92 15.12 2.33
C GLU A 254 -14.19 14.45 2.82
N LEU A 255 -14.11 13.18 3.26
CA LEU A 255 -15.30 12.38 3.55
C LEU A 255 -15.87 12.61 4.96
N LYS A 256 -15.04 13.05 5.93
CA LYS A 256 -15.43 13.18 7.34
C LYS A 256 -15.45 14.63 7.81
N MET A 257 -14.51 15.46 7.34
CA MET A 257 -14.42 16.86 7.76
C MET A 257 -15.11 17.83 6.79
N GLY A 258 -15.48 17.38 5.58
CA GLY A 258 -16.14 18.23 4.56
C GLY A 258 -15.21 19.30 3.98
N LEU A 259 -13.90 19.03 4.01
CA LEU A 259 -12.86 19.88 3.43
C LEU A 259 -12.63 19.51 1.97
N HIS A 260 -11.84 20.30 1.26
CA HIS A 260 -11.48 20.03 -0.13
C HIS A 260 -9.96 19.83 -0.25
N CYS A 261 -9.54 18.72 -0.82
CA CYS A 261 -8.14 18.41 -1.12
C CYS A 261 -7.97 18.16 -2.62
N VAL A 262 -8.34 16.97 -3.09
CA VAL A 262 -8.21 16.53 -4.48
C VAL A 262 -9.54 16.53 -5.25
N GLY A 263 -10.65 16.57 -4.53
CA GLY A 263 -12.00 16.52 -5.07
C GLY A 263 -12.54 15.11 -5.28
N SER A 264 -13.89 15.00 -5.25
CA SER A 264 -14.61 13.72 -5.23
C SER A 264 -14.33 12.82 -6.45
N ASP A 265 -14.04 13.40 -7.61
CA ASP A 265 -13.78 12.61 -8.83
C ASP A 265 -12.39 11.96 -8.77
N ASN A 266 -11.38 12.70 -8.31
CA ASN A 266 -10.04 12.18 -8.10
C ASN A 266 -10.00 11.21 -6.92
N LEU A 267 -10.76 11.45 -5.86
CA LEU A 267 -10.83 10.57 -4.69
C LEU A 267 -11.23 9.13 -5.05
N ARG A 268 -12.01 8.92 -6.10
CA ARG A 268 -12.35 7.59 -6.63
C ARG A 268 -11.15 6.82 -7.18
N ASP A 269 -10.04 7.49 -7.39
CA ASP A 269 -8.78 6.89 -7.87
C ASP A 269 -7.79 6.59 -6.72
N LEU A 270 -8.21 6.83 -5.45
CA LEU A 270 -7.37 6.70 -4.26
C LEU A 270 -6.76 5.30 -4.12
N THR A 271 -7.58 4.25 -4.19
CA THR A 271 -7.11 2.86 -4.09
C THR A 271 -6.12 2.51 -5.21
N ARG A 272 -6.41 2.93 -6.44
CA ARG A 272 -5.53 2.70 -7.59
C ARG A 272 -4.20 3.47 -7.45
N THR A 273 -4.24 4.69 -6.89
CA THR A 273 -3.03 5.47 -6.62
C THR A 273 -2.15 4.80 -5.56
N ALA A 274 -2.75 4.33 -4.46
CA ALA A 274 -2.03 3.58 -3.43
C ALA A 274 -1.35 2.32 -3.99
N GLN A 275 -2.07 1.54 -4.78
CA GLN A 275 -1.55 0.33 -5.42
C GLN A 275 -0.40 0.64 -6.38
N PHE A 276 -0.58 1.62 -7.26
CA PHE A 276 0.43 2.02 -8.24
C PHE A 276 1.75 2.44 -7.57
N VAL A 277 1.68 3.29 -6.53
CA VAL A 277 2.89 3.75 -5.82
C VAL A 277 3.52 2.60 -5.04
N ALA A 278 2.74 1.78 -4.35
CA ALA A 278 3.26 0.62 -3.64
C ALA A 278 3.99 -0.35 -4.59
N GLU A 279 3.36 -0.73 -5.72
CA GLU A 279 3.97 -1.60 -6.73
C GLU A 279 5.26 -0.99 -7.31
N THR A 280 5.28 0.32 -7.58
CA THR A 280 6.47 1.02 -8.08
C THR A 280 7.59 1.02 -7.04
N CYS A 281 7.25 1.08 -5.74
CA CYS A 281 8.20 0.94 -4.63
C CYS A 281 8.57 -0.52 -4.31
N ASN A 282 8.10 -1.49 -5.09
CA ASN A 282 8.24 -2.93 -4.83
C ASN A 282 7.64 -3.35 -3.47
N LEU A 283 6.55 -2.71 -3.08
CA LEU A 283 5.77 -2.99 -1.89
C LEU A 283 4.37 -3.51 -2.27
N SER A 284 3.65 -4.02 -1.30
CA SER A 284 2.22 -4.32 -1.42
C SER A 284 1.42 -3.49 -0.42
N VAL A 285 0.27 -2.99 -0.84
CA VAL A 285 -0.66 -2.34 0.10
C VAL A 285 -1.12 -3.39 1.13
N PRO A 286 -0.94 -3.15 2.44
CA PRO A 286 -1.41 -4.08 3.46
C PRO A 286 -2.90 -4.35 3.34
N ALA A 287 -3.32 -5.61 3.51
CA ALA A 287 -4.74 -5.97 3.33
C ALA A 287 -5.68 -5.19 4.27
N HIS A 288 -5.20 -4.82 5.46
CA HIS A 288 -5.98 -4.07 6.46
C HIS A 288 -5.73 -2.55 6.43
N HIS A 289 -5.09 -2.05 5.36
CA HIS A 289 -4.85 -0.61 5.23
C HIS A 289 -6.18 0.16 5.14
N PRO A 290 -6.34 1.28 5.85
CA PRO A 290 -7.54 2.09 5.76
C PRO A 290 -7.88 2.46 4.32
N TYR A 291 -9.16 2.45 3.96
CA TYR A 291 -9.71 2.76 2.65
C TYR A 291 -9.20 1.91 1.47
N THR A 292 -7.91 1.67 1.35
CA THR A 292 -7.26 1.12 0.14
C THR A 292 -6.95 -0.36 0.22
N GLY A 293 -6.89 -0.93 1.43
CA GLY A 293 -6.59 -2.34 1.64
C GLY A 293 -7.71 -3.26 1.14
N ALA A 294 -7.34 -4.46 0.72
CA ALA A 294 -8.29 -5.46 0.23
C ALA A 294 -9.34 -5.88 1.27
N SER A 295 -9.05 -5.69 2.57
CA SER A 295 -9.97 -6.00 3.67
C SER A 295 -10.69 -4.78 4.24
N ALA A 296 -10.43 -3.56 3.74
CA ALA A 296 -11.01 -2.33 4.28
C ALA A 296 -12.56 -2.33 4.28
N PHE A 297 -13.16 -2.99 3.28
CA PHE A 297 -14.61 -3.16 3.14
C PHE A 297 -15.00 -4.64 3.02
N ALA A 298 -14.29 -5.51 3.75
CA ALA A 298 -14.55 -6.94 3.76
C ALA A 298 -15.35 -7.34 5.00
N HIS A 299 -16.41 -8.14 4.80
CA HIS A 299 -17.32 -8.56 5.85
C HIS A 299 -17.39 -10.08 5.93
N LYS A 300 -17.07 -10.63 7.12
CA LYS A 300 -17.02 -12.08 7.38
C LYS A 300 -18.23 -12.59 8.14
N GLY A 301 -18.73 -11.82 9.10
CA GLY A 301 -19.83 -12.24 9.97
C GLY A 301 -21.18 -12.32 9.27
N GLY A 302 -21.93 -13.41 9.45
CA GLY A 302 -23.23 -13.61 8.81
C GLY A 302 -24.28 -12.53 9.16
N LEU A 303 -24.25 -11.99 10.38
CA LEU A 303 -25.12 -10.87 10.79
C LEU A 303 -24.74 -9.58 10.04
N HIS A 304 -23.44 -9.27 9.90
CA HIS A 304 -22.93 -8.12 9.17
C HIS A 304 -23.34 -8.20 7.69
N ALA A 305 -23.08 -9.35 7.03
CA ALA A 305 -23.44 -9.56 5.63
C ALA A 305 -24.95 -9.41 5.37
N SER A 306 -25.80 -9.92 6.30
CA SER A 306 -27.25 -9.75 6.21
C SER A 306 -27.70 -8.31 6.39
N ALA A 307 -27.04 -7.54 7.25
CA ALA A 307 -27.37 -6.14 7.45
C ALA A 307 -26.93 -5.29 6.27
N ILE A 308 -25.68 -5.46 5.76
CA ILE A 308 -25.14 -4.73 4.61
C ILE A 308 -25.98 -4.95 3.35
N ALA A 309 -26.47 -6.18 3.12
CA ALA A 309 -27.34 -6.48 1.99
C ALA A 309 -28.66 -5.66 1.99
N ARG A 310 -29.06 -5.12 3.14
CA ARG A 310 -30.28 -4.32 3.32
C ARG A 310 -29.99 -2.85 3.56
N PHE A 311 -28.89 -2.54 4.24
CA PHE A 311 -28.53 -1.22 4.70
C PHE A 311 -27.00 -1.15 4.86
N PRO A 312 -26.24 -0.88 3.78
CA PRO A 312 -24.77 -0.86 3.78
C PRO A 312 -24.17 0.06 4.85
N GLU A 313 -24.77 1.23 5.06
CA GLU A 313 -24.31 2.24 6.01
C GLU A 313 -24.30 1.76 7.47
N ALA A 314 -24.91 0.62 7.77
CA ALA A 314 -24.86 0.03 9.11
C ALA A 314 -23.42 -0.43 9.50
N TYR A 315 -22.58 -0.76 8.52
CA TYR A 315 -21.23 -1.29 8.75
C TYR A 315 -20.15 -0.70 7.83
N GLU A 316 -20.53 0.14 6.87
CA GLU A 316 -19.60 0.84 6.00
C GLU A 316 -19.65 2.33 6.33
N HIS A 317 -18.56 2.86 6.88
CA HIS A 317 -18.45 4.26 7.32
C HIS A 317 -18.45 5.26 6.15
N THR A 318 -18.28 4.78 4.93
CA THR A 318 -18.41 5.46 3.64
C THR A 318 -18.69 4.44 2.56
N SER A 319 -19.23 4.88 1.41
CA SER A 319 -19.33 4.00 0.24
C SER A 319 -17.93 3.67 -0.30
N PRO A 320 -17.58 2.39 -0.50
CA PRO A 320 -16.28 1.98 -1.01
C PRO A 320 -15.92 2.62 -2.35
N GLN A 321 -16.93 2.87 -3.20
CA GLN A 321 -16.77 3.50 -4.51
C GLN A 321 -16.24 4.93 -4.42
N ASN A 322 -16.43 5.62 -3.28
CA ASN A 322 -15.89 6.97 -3.07
C ASN A 322 -14.36 6.99 -3.08
N VAL A 323 -13.73 5.86 -2.77
CA VAL A 323 -12.27 5.69 -2.69
C VAL A 323 -11.74 4.65 -3.69
N GLY A 324 -12.55 4.27 -4.68
CA GLY A 324 -12.17 3.29 -5.71
C GLY A 324 -12.00 1.86 -5.19
N ASN A 325 -12.65 1.51 -4.09
CA ASN A 325 -12.67 0.16 -3.52
C ASN A 325 -14.05 -0.49 -3.70
N ALA A 326 -14.24 -1.71 -3.20
CA ALA A 326 -15.49 -2.45 -3.30
C ALA A 326 -15.80 -3.24 -2.02
N THR A 327 -17.09 -3.36 -1.71
CA THR A 327 -17.55 -4.26 -0.66
C THR A 327 -17.24 -5.72 -1.02
N ARG A 328 -16.65 -6.46 -0.08
CA ARG A 328 -16.32 -7.88 -0.25
C ARG A 328 -17.02 -8.72 0.83
N MET A 329 -17.74 -9.74 0.39
CA MET A 329 -18.33 -10.75 1.28
C MET A 329 -17.39 -11.94 1.37
N LEU A 330 -16.95 -12.25 2.58
CA LEU A 330 -16.11 -13.41 2.85
C LEU A 330 -16.98 -14.57 3.31
N VAL A 331 -16.62 -15.78 2.89
CA VAL A 331 -17.29 -17.02 3.31
C VAL A 331 -16.35 -17.79 4.24
N SER A 332 -16.86 -18.17 5.39
CA SER A 332 -16.15 -18.95 6.40
C SER A 332 -17.15 -19.77 7.23
N GLU A 333 -16.67 -20.52 8.22
CA GLU A 333 -17.51 -21.25 9.18
C GLU A 333 -18.55 -20.35 9.88
N LEU A 334 -18.29 -19.05 9.97
CA LEU A 334 -19.22 -18.05 10.52
C LEU A 334 -20.23 -17.53 9.50
N ALA A 335 -20.12 -17.94 8.23
CA ALA A 335 -21.02 -17.48 7.19
C ALA A 335 -22.44 -18.03 7.37
N GLY A 336 -23.43 -17.19 7.10
CA GLY A 336 -24.83 -17.57 6.99
C GLY A 336 -25.24 -17.80 5.53
N LYS A 337 -26.49 -18.28 5.32
CA LYS A 337 -27.04 -18.48 3.97
C LYS A 337 -26.99 -17.22 3.10
N ALA A 338 -27.23 -16.06 3.67
CA ALA A 338 -27.20 -14.78 2.95
C ALA A 338 -25.80 -14.44 2.44
N SER A 339 -24.76 -14.66 3.26
CA SER A 339 -23.34 -14.45 2.87
C SER A 339 -22.93 -15.38 1.74
N LEU A 340 -23.27 -16.67 1.84
CA LEU A 340 -22.95 -17.65 0.81
C LEU A 340 -23.68 -17.32 -0.51
N ALA A 341 -24.96 -16.96 -0.46
CA ALA A 341 -25.73 -16.56 -1.65
C ALA A 341 -25.18 -15.29 -2.30
N ALA A 342 -24.77 -14.28 -1.49
CA ALA A 342 -24.16 -13.06 -1.99
C ALA A 342 -22.80 -13.35 -2.65
N LYS A 343 -21.98 -14.19 -2.02
CA LYS A 343 -20.68 -14.61 -2.56
C LYS A 343 -20.83 -15.43 -3.84
N ALA A 344 -21.75 -16.38 -3.88
CA ALA A 344 -22.03 -17.16 -5.10
C ALA A 344 -22.42 -16.24 -6.27
N ARG A 345 -23.27 -15.23 -6.01
CA ARG A 345 -23.64 -14.23 -7.02
C ARG A 345 -22.44 -13.42 -7.53
N SER A 346 -21.52 -13.03 -6.65
CA SER A 346 -20.28 -12.36 -7.07
C SER A 346 -19.37 -13.25 -7.93
N LEU A 347 -19.50 -14.57 -7.80
CA LEU A 347 -18.81 -15.57 -8.63
C LEU A 347 -19.61 -15.96 -9.89
N GLY A 348 -20.70 -15.24 -10.20
CA GLY A 348 -21.55 -15.52 -11.36
C GLY A 348 -22.46 -16.74 -11.18
N ILE A 349 -22.69 -17.22 -9.95
CA ILE A 349 -23.52 -18.40 -9.66
C ILE A 349 -24.77 -17.96 -8.92
N ASP A 350 -25.95 -18.24 -9.49
CA ASP A 350 -27.22 -17.96 -8.85
C ASP A 350 -27.67 -19.15 -7.98
N LEU A 351 -27.80 -18.92 -6.68
CA LEU A 351 -28.33 -19.86 -5.68
C LEU A 351 -29.73 -19.45 -5.21
N SER A 352 -30.39 -18.51 -5.90
CA SER A 352 -31.75 -18.10 -5.54
C SER A 352 -32.76 -19.20 -5.87
N GLY A 353 -33.51 -19.64 -4.86
CA GLY A 353 -34.62 -20.55 -5.04
C GLY A 353 -34.45 -21.98 -4.48
N ASP A 354 -33.22 -22.40 -4.16
CA ASP A 354 -33.00 -23.75 -3.56
C ASP A 354 -32.36 -23.66 -2.16
N ALA A 355 -33.22 -23.50 -1.16
CA ALA A 355 -32.80 -23.40 0.25
C ALA A 355 -32.15 -24.71 0.79
N ARG A 356 -32.39 -25.86 0.16
CA ARG A 356 -31.80 -27.15 0.58
C ARG A 356 -30.36 -27.26 0.07
N THR A 357 -30.14 -27.00 -1.21
CA THR A 357 -28.82 -26.98 -1.81
C THR A 357 -27.94 -25.92 -1.14
N LEU A 358 -28.47 -24.72 -0.88
CA LEU A 358 -27.75 -23.66 -0.15
C LEU A 358 -27.34 -24.14 1.25
N GLN A 359 -28.20 -24.87 1.97
CA GLN A 359 -27.84 -25.41 3.28
C GLN A 359 -26.76 -26.49 3.16
N ALA A 360 -26.88 -27.40 2.19
CA ALA A 360 -25.92 -28.47 1.97
C ALA A 360 -24.50 -27.91 1.65
N ILE A 361 -24.44 -26.89 0.80
CA ILE A 361 -23.15 -26.19 0.50
C ILE A 361 -22.59 -25.57 1.77
N LEU A 362 -23.40 -24.87 2.57
CA LEU A 362 -22.97 -24.23 3.79
C LEU A 362 -22.44 -25.25 4.82
N ASP A 363 -23.08 -26.40 4.94
CA ASP A 363 -22.67 -27.48 5.84
C ASP A 363 -21.35 -28.13 5.37
N ASP A 364 -21.16 -28.32 4.06
CA ASP A 364 -19.89 -28.80 3.49
C ASP A 364 -18.75 -27.78 3.67
N VAL A 365 -19.00 -26.47 3.43
CA VAL A 365 -18.01 -25.41 3.73
C VAL A 365 -17.56 -25.47 5.18
N LYS A 366 -18.49 -25.53 6.13
CA LYS A 366 -18.18 -25.60 7.55
C LYS A 366 -17.41 -26.87 7.93
N ALA A 367 -17.82 -28.02 7.38
CA ALA A 367 -17.13 -29.28 7.62
C ALA A 367 -15.67 -29.24 7.08
N ARG A 368 -15.47 -28.70 5.89
CA ARG A 368 -14.12 -28.56 5.31
C ARG A 368 -13.27 -27.57 6.07
N GLU A 369 -13.82 -26.42 6.49
CA GLU A 369 -13.07 -25.44 7.30
C GLU A 369 -12.68 -26.00 8.66
N ALA A 370 -13.51 -26.84 9.28
CA ALA A 370 -13.16 -27.58 10.49
C ALA A 370 -11.97 -28.55 10.28
N HIS A 371 -11.75 -29.00 9.03
CA HIS A 371 -10.60 -29.83 8.63
C HIS A 371 -9.45 -29.01 8.04
N GLY A 372 -9.45 -27.68 8.22
CA GLY A 372 -8.33 -26.83 7.86
C GLY A 372 -8.46 -26.08 6.54
N TYR A 373 -9.49 -26.24 5.73
CA TYR A 373 -9.74 -25.40 4.55
C TYR A 373 -9.95 -23.93 4.96
N SER A 374 -9.79 -23.01 4.02
CA SER A 374 -10.11 -21.59 4.20
C SER A 374 -10.60 -21.02 2.88
N TYR A 375 -11.88 -20.71 2.81
CA TYR A 375 -12.51 -20.18 1.59
C TYR A 375 -12.48 -18.65 1.51
N GLU A 376 -11.98 -17.95 2.52
CA GLU A 376 -11.90 -16.48 2.55
C GLU A 376 -11.07 -15.91 1.41
N VAL A 377 -10.00 -16.60 1.04
CA VAL A 377 -9.07 -16.21 -0.02
C VAL A 377 -9.05 -17.20 -1.20
N ALA A 378 -9.93 -18.21 -1.17
CA ALA A 378 -9.97 -19.31 -2.12
C ALA A 378 -11.27 -19.32 -2.94
N ASP A 379 -11.55 -18.20 -3.61
CA ASP A 379 -12.75 -18.01 -4.43
C ASP A 379 -12.91 -19.06 -5.53
N GLY A 380 -11.79 -19.49 -6.13
CA GLY A 380 -11.78 -20.55 -7.13
C GLY A 380 -12.24 -21.88 -6.57
N SER A 381 -11.69 -22.32 -5.43
CA SER A 381 -12.13 -23.58 -4.79
C SER A 381 -13.58 -23.51 -4.32
N LEU A 382 -14.04 -22.35 -3.81
CA LEU A 382 -15.44 -22.17 -3.44
C LEU A 382 -16.37 -22.28 -4.65
N ALA A 383 -16.02 -21.67 -5.77
CA ALA A 383 -16.81 -21.72 -7.00
C ALA A 383 -16.92 -23.16 -7.54
N VAL A 384 -15.80 -23.90 -7.55
CA VAL A 384 -15.78 -25.33 -7.93
C VAL A 384 -16.65 -26.16 -6.98
N LEU A 385 -16.55 -25.93 -5.66
CA LEU A 385 -17.39 -26.61 -4.66
C LEU A 385 -18.89 -26.37 -4.89
N ILE A 386 -19.28 -25.10 -5.08
CA ILE A 386 -20.67 -24.74 -5.34
C ILE A 386 -21.18 -25.42 -6.61
N ARG A 387 -20.40 -25.40 -7.70
CA ARG A 387 -20.77 -26.03 -8.97
C ARG A 387 -20.92 -27.56 -8.85
N ARG A 388 -20.08 -28.21 -8.03
CA ARG A 388 -20.22 -29.65 -7.71
C ARG A 388 -21.58 -29.96 -7.04
N HIS A 389 -21.99 -29.16 -6.06
CA HIS A 389 -23.29 -29.32 -5.39
C HIS A 389 -24.49 -29.07 -6.31
N LEU A 390 -24.33 -28.18 -7.29
CA LEU A 390 -25.37 -27.89 -8.29
C LEU A 390 -25.42 -28.90 -9.43
N GLY A 391 -24.48 -29.85 -9.50
CA GLY A 391 -24.34 -30.75 -10.65
C GLY A 391 -23.91 -30.05 -11.95
N LEU A 392 -23.32 -28.86 -11.83
CA LEU A 392 -22.83 -28.02 -12.94
C LEU A 392 -21.32 -28.13 -13.12
N TYR A 393 -20.69 -29.11 -12.50
CA TYR A 393 -19.26 -29.37 -12.59
C TYR A 393 -19.00 -30.69 -13.29
N ASP A 394 -18.45 -30.60 -14.49
CA ASP A 394 -17.84 -31.72 -15.19
C ASP A 394 -16.34 -31.44 -15.29
N PRO A 395 -15.49 -32.27 -14.68
CA PRO A 395 -14.05 -32.00 -14.65
C PRO A 395 -13.45 -32.08 -16.05
N HIS A 396 -12.68 -31.09 -16.44
CA HIS A 396 -12.00 -31.03 -17.74
C HIS A 396 -10.94 -32.14 -17.87
N PHE A 397 -10.39 -32.58 -16.73
CA PHE A 397 -9.48 -33.71 -16.65
C PHE A 397 -9.63 -34.46 -15.33
N ARG A 398 -9.24 -35.74 -15.33
CA ARG A 398 -9.29 -36.60 -14.15
C ARG A 398 -7.95 -37.24 -13.87
N LEU A 399 -7.49 -37.15 -12.61
CA LEU A 399 -6.27 -37.78 -12.14
C LEU A 399 -6.43 -39.31 -12.08
N GLU A 400 -5.47 -40.04 -12.65
CA GLU A 400 -5.27 -41.46 -12.39
C GLU A 400 -4.24 -41.64 -11.27
N SER A 401 -3.07 -41.04 -11.40
CA SER A 401 -2.02 -41.03 -10.38
C SER A 401 -0.96 -39.97 -10.67
N PHE A 402 -0.24 -39.57 -9.65
CA PHE A 402 1.01 -38.82 -9.82
C PHE A 402 2.14 -39.45 -9.01
N ARG A 403 3.39 -39.15 -9.41
CA ARG A 403 4.62 -39.46 -8.66
C ARG A 403 5.50 -38.24 -8.71
N VAL A 404 6.15 -37.93 -7.57
CA VAL A 404 7.17 -36.87 -7.49
C VAL A 404 8.44 -37.51 -6.94
N ILE A 405 9.57 -37.23 -7.58
CA ILE A 405 10.91 -37.68 -7.20
C ILE A 405 11.71 -36.42 -6.91
N VAL A 406 12.39 -36.39 -5.78
CA VAL A 406 13.32 -35.33 -5.42
C VAL A 406 14.72 -35.97 -5.39
N ASP A 407 15.57 -35.50 -6.27
CA ASP A 407 16.96 -35.96 -6.31
C ASP A 407 17.83 -35.01 -5.46
N ASP A 408 18.48 -35.58 -4.43
CA ASP A 408 19.54 -34.89 -3.72
C ASP A 408 20.85 -35.12 -4.52
N ARG A 409 21.25 -34.09 -5.26
CA ARG A 409 22.48 -34.11 -6.07
C ARG A 409 23.58 -33.41 -5.29
N GLU A 410 24.67 -34.12 -5.01
CA GLU A 410 25.90 -33.49 -4.51
C GLU A 410 26.34 -32.38 -5.47
N ASP A 411 26.70 -31.23 -4.92
CA ASP A 411 27.15 -30.04 -5.66
C ASP A 411 28.44 -30.35 -6.45
N THR A 412 28.31 -30.74 -7.71
CA THR A 412 29.42 -31.07 -8.61
C THR A 412 29.97 -29.85 -9.36
N GLY A 413 29.73 -28.61 -8.82
CA GLY A 413 30.29 -27.37 -9.38
C GLY A 413 29.36 -26.67 -10.39
N ALA A 414 29.67 -25.47 -10.74
CA ALA A 414 28.95 -24.36 -11.35
C ALA A 414 27.89 -24.57 -12.47
N LEU A 415 27.49 -25.79 -12.77
CA LEU A 415 26.49 -26.13 -13.78
C LEU A 415 25.20 -26.78 -13.23
N ALA A 416 25.12 -27.07 -11.93
CA ALA A 416 23.98 -27.78 -11.32
C ALA A 416 22.93 -26.84 -10.70
N LYS A 417 22.47 -25.82 -11.43
CA LYS A 417 21.21 -25.09 -11.09
C LYS A 417 19.98 -25.72 -11.75
N ASP A 418 20.12 -26.89 -12.35
CA ASP A 418 19.06 -27.56 -13.07
C ASP A 418 18.24 -28.47 -12.15
N ALA A 419 16.95 -28.54 -12.44
CA ALA A 419 15.83 -29.20 -11.79
C ALA A 419 16.18 -30.29 -10.76
N ALA A 420 15.96 -29.99 -9.46
CA ALA A 420 16.16 -30.93 -8.35
C ALA A 420 14.96 -31.88 -8.15
N SER A 421 13.88 -31.72 -8.92
CA SER A 421 12.64 -32.52 -8.78
C SER A 421 12.07 -32.88 -10.14
N GLU A 422 11.54 -34.10 -10.24
CA GLU A 422 10.79 -34.62 -11.38
C GLU A 422 9.40 -35.06 -10.92
N ALA A 423 8.37 -34.74 -11.68
CA ALA A 423 7.02 -35.25 -11.44
C ALA A 423 6.46 -35.92 -12.70
N THR A 424 5.85 -37.09 -12.53
CA THR A 424 5.09 -37.77 -13.56
C THR A 424 3.62 -37.78 -13.19
N VAL A 425 2.75 -37.25 -14.07
CA VAL A 425 1.30 -37.28 -13.90
C VAL A 425 0.68 -38.23 -14.92
N LYS A 426 -0.36 -38.96 -14.50
CA LYS A 426 -1.24 -39.75 -15.35
C LYS A 426 -2.65 -39.25 -15.18
N ILE A 427 -3.22 -38.75 -16.26
CA ILE A 427 -4.54 -38.13 -16.26
C ILE A 427 -5.38 -38.60 -17.45
N HIS A 428 -6.67 -38.34 -17.38
CA HIS A 428 -7.60 -38.50 -18.48
C HIS A 428 -8.19 -37.13 -18.87
N VAL A 429 -8.16 -36.80 -20.16
CA VAL A 429 -8.90 -35.68 -20.77
C VAL A 429 -9.91 -36.28 -21.72
N GLY A 430 -11.20 -36.23 -21.34
CA GLY A 430 -12.21 -37.03 -21.98
C GLY A 430 -11.85 -38.53 -21.90
N ASP A 431 -11.85 -39.24 -23.03
CA ASP A 431 -11.50 -40.68 -23.12
C ASP A 431 -9.97 -40.91 -23.32
N ARG A 432 -9.17 -39.87 -23.40
CA ARG A 432 -7.73 -40.00 -23.65
C ARG A 432 -6.95 -40.08 -22.36
N ARG A 433 -6.17 -41.16 -22.22
CA ARG A 433 -5.19 -41.30 -21.14
C ARG A 433 -3.85 -40.66 -21.56
N ILE A 434 -3.36 -39.76 -20.72
CA ILE A 434 -2.13 -38.99 -20.97
C ILE A 434 -1.13 -39.26 -19.83
N VAL A 435 0.13 -39.43 -20.17
CA VAL A 435 1.24 -39.52 -19.21
C VAL A 435 2.25 -38.46 -19.60
N ALA A 436 2.56 -37.57 -18.68
CA ALA A 436 3.55 -36.52 -18.89
C ALA A 436 4.48 -36.42 -17.69
N THR A 437 5.73 -36.07 -17.96
CA THR A 437 6.76 -35.83 -16.96
C THR A 437 7.26 -34.40 -17.08
N GLY A 438 7.31 -33.69 -15.96
CA GLY A 438 7.81 -32.32 -15.88
C GLY A 438 8.91 -32.22 -14.83
N GLU A 439 9.81 -31.28 -15.03
CA GLU A 439 10.93 -30.96 -14.12
C GLU A 439 10.71 -29.58 -13.49
N GLY A 440 11.29 -29.38 -12.29
CA GLY A 440 11.22 -28.11 -11.57
C GLY A 440 12.25 -28.01 -10.47
N THR A 441 12.47 -26.78 -9.97
CA THR A 441 13.40 -26.52 -8.86
C THR A 441 12.93 -27.12 -7.52
N GLY A 442 11.64 -27.54 -7.46
CA GLY A 442 11.05 -28.21 -6.31
C GLY A 442 9.86 -29.07 -6.71
N PRO A 443 9.35 -29.91 -5.78
CA PRO A 443 8.34 -30.93 -6.06
C PRO A 443 7.04 -30.37 -6.61
N VAL A 444 6.59 -29.22 -6.14
CA VAL A 444 5.33 -28.59 -6.60
C VAL A 444 5.50 -27.94 -7.98
N GLY A 445 6.66 -27.31 -8.23
CA GLY A 445 6.98 -26.79 -9.56
C GLY A 445 7.05 -27.86 -10.63
N ALA A 446 7.68 -29.01 -10.32
CA ALA A 446 7.71 -30.17 -11.20
C ALA A 446 6.30 -30.73 -11.48
N LEU A 447 5.44 -30.76 -10.43
CA LEU A 447 4.07 -31.26 -10.54
C LEU A 447 3.19 -30.31 -11.41
N ASP A 448 3.30 -29.00 -11.24
CA ASP A 448 2.62 -28.01 -12.09
C ASP A 448 3.09 -28.11 -13.55
N ALA A 449 4.42 -28.22 -13.77
CA ALA A 449 4.99 -28.40 -15.11
C ALA A 449 4.46 -29.66 -15.79
N ALA A 450 4.46 -30.81 -15.09
CA ALA A 450 3.95 -32.07 -15.61
C ALA A 450 2.47 -31.99 -15.95
N LEU A 451 1.64 -31.37 -15.09
CA LEU A 451 0.22 -31.18 -15.32
C LEU A 451 -0.03 -30.29 -16.55
N ARG A 452 0.62 -29.15 -16.65
CA ARG A 452 0.53 -28.23 -17.81
C ARG A 452 0.94 -28.89 -19.11
N MET A 453 2.04 -29.65 -19.11
CA MET A 453 2.47 -30.42 -20.28
C MET A 453 1.41 -31.44 -20.73
N ALA A 454 0.73 -32.07 -19.75
CA ALA A 454 -0.28 -33.06 -20.05
C ALA A 454 -1.56 -32.47 -20.66
N ILE A 455 -1.97 -31.25 -20.27
CA ILE A 455 -3.29 -30.72 -20.61
C ILE A 455 -3.28 -29.58 -21.64
N THR A 456 -2.18 -28.83 -21.83
CA THR A 456 -2.16 -27.62 -22.67
C THR A 456 -2.50 -27.92 -24.14
N GLU A 457 -2.14 -29.10 -24.67
CA GLU A 457 -2.49 -29.49 -26.04
C GLU A 457 -4.02 -29.58 -26.24
N TYR A 458 -4.74 -30.00 -25.20
CA TYR A 458 -6.20 -30.24 -25.24
C TYR A 458 -6.99 -29.05 -24.69
N LEU A 459 -6.38 -28.29 -23.80
CA LEU A 459 -6.96 -27.15 -23.07
C LEU A 459 -6.01 -25.94 -23.20
N PRO A 460 -5.90 -25.32 -24.37
CA PRO A 460 -4.90 -24.30 -24.67
C PRO A 460 -5.04 -23.02 -23.80
N GLN A 461 -6.21 -22.81 -23.19
CA GLN A 461 -6.46 -21.70 -22.26
C GLN A 461 -5.53 -21.73 -21.04
N VAL A 462 -5.05 -22.92 -20.65
CA VAL A 462 -4.13 -23.12 -19.51
C VAL A 462 -2.80 -22.39 -19.72
N ALA A 463 -2.36 -22.21 -20.97
CA ALA A 463 -1.13 -21.47 -21.28
C ALA A 463 -1.18 -19.97 -20.89
N ASN A 464 -2.39 -19.42 -20.68
CA ASN A 464 -2.56 -18.02 -20.25
C ASN A 464 -2.69 -17.87 -18.72
N MET A 465 -2.63 -18.95 -17.97
CA MET A 465 -2.77 -18.96 -16.51
C MET A 465 -1.40 -19.05 -15.86
N GLU A 466 -1.07 -18.12 -14.99
CA GLU A 466 0.19 -18.05 -14.29
C GLU A 466 -0.02 -18.18 -12.78
N LEU A 467 0.75 -19.06 -12.14
CA LEU A 467 0.79 -19.17 -10.68
C LEU A 467 1.64 -18.02 -10.15
N THR A 468 1.01 -17.09 -9.42
CA THR A 468 1.64 -15.85 -8.94
C THR A 468 2.00 -15.87 -7.47
N ASP A 469 1.36 -16.76 -6.67
CA ASP A 469 1.67 -16.87 -5.24
C ASP A 469 1.39 -18.30 -4.75
N TYR A 470 2.23 -18.76 -3.82
CA TYR A 470 2.15 -20.09 -3.22
C TYR A 470 2.46 -20.00 -1.72
N LYS A 471 1.46 -20.27 -0.89
CA LYS A 471 1.57 -20.20 0.56
C LYS A 471 1.27 -21.55 1.21
N VAL A 472 2.13 -21.96 2.14
CA VAL A 472 1.95 -23.19 2.93
C VAL A 472 1.83 -22.82 4.39
N ARG A 473 0.86 -23.41 5.06
CA ARG A 473 0.70 -23.32 6.50
C ARG A 473 0.49 -24.69 7.11
N ILE A 474 1.31 -25.06 8.08
CA ILE A 474 1.08 -26.19 8.95
C ILE A 474 0.00 -25.78 9.95
N LEU A 475 -1.05 -26.56 10.05
CA LEU A 475 -2.14 -26.35 11.02
C LEU A 475 -1.73 -27.10 12.28
N ASP A 476 -1.57 -26.36 13.39
CA ASP A 476 -1.12 -26.94 14.65
C ASP A 476 -2.17 -27.88 15.24
N GLU A 477 -1.86 -29.16 15.23
CA GLU A 477 -2.38 -30.12 16.18
C GLU A 477 -1.26 -30.44 17.16
N GLU A 478 -1.46 -30.15 18.45
CA GLU A 478 -0.48 -30.47 19.50
C GLU A 478 -0.10 -31.95 19.39
N GLY A 479 1.15 -32.25 19.04
CA GLY A 479 1.70 -33.59 18.99
C GLY A 479 1.72 -34.28 17.62
N ALA A 480 1.17 -33.70 16.55
CA ALA A 480 1.14 -34.34 15.21
C ALA A 480 2.51 -34.38 14.49
N GLY A 481 3.45 -33.51 14.86
CA GLY A 481 4.80 -33.52 14.29
C GLY A 481 4.79 -33.44 12.75
N THR A 482 5.43 -34.38 12.08
CA THR A 482 5.53 -34.46 10.62
C THR A 482 4.24 -34.91 9.93
N SER A 483 3.21 -35.37 10.69
CA SER A 483 1.90 -35.75 10.20
C SER A 483 0.85 -34.67 10.40
N ALA A 484 1.28 -33.43 10.73
CA ALA A 484 0.36 -32.30 10.88
C ALA A 484 -0.33 -31.95 9.56
N THR A 485 -1.60 -31.63 9.65
CA THR A 485 -2.39 -31.17 8.49
C THR A 485 -1.77 -29.92 7.88
N THR A 486 -1.54 -29.95 6.58
CA THR A 486 -0.95 -28.84 5.82
C THR A 486 -2.01 -28.21 4.94
N ARG A 487 -2.15 -26.89 5.03
CA ARG A 487 -2.94 -26.07 4.12
C ARG A 487 -2.04 -25.42 3.08
N VAL A 488 -2.40 -25.57 1.82
CA VAL A 488 -1.78 -24.90 0.68
C VAL A 488 -2.79 -23.92 0.08
N ILE A 489 -2.37 -22.67 -0.14
CA ILE A 489 -3.14 -21.65 -0.86
C ILE A 489 -2.32 -21.26 -2.09
N ILE A 490 -2.96 -21.30 -3.26
CA ILE A 490 -2.36 -20.90 -4.53
C ILE A 490 -3.14 -19.68 -5.06
N THR A 491 -2.42 -18.68 -5.52
CA THR A 491 -2.99 -17.60 -6.32
C THR A 491 -2.54 -17.77 -7.76
N THR A 492 -3.51 -17.75 -8.67
CA THR A 492 -3.29 -17.83 -10.12
C THR A 492 -3.89 -16.60 -10.78
N SER A 493 -3.27 -16.13 -11.86
CA SER A 493 -3.74 -14.98 -12.63
C SER A 493 -3.83 -15.29 -14.12
N ASP A 494 -4.71 -14.56 -14.79
CA ASP A 494 -4.81 -14.43 -16.24
C ASP A 494 -5.03 -12.96 -16.63
N LYS A 495 -5.24 -12.67 -17.92
CA LYS A 495 -5.53 -11.30 -18.40
C LYS A 495 -6.83 -10.69 -17.83
N ARG A 496 -7.72 -11.49 -17.23
CA ARG A 496 -9.01 -11.06 -16.65
C ARG A 496 -8.92 -10.81 -15.14
N GLY A 497 -7.81 -11.17 -14.48
CA GLY A 497 -7.59 -11.00 -13.05
C GLY A 497 -7.07 -12.25 -12.34
N SER A 498 -6.98 -12.20 -11.01
CA SER A 498 -6.44 -13.28 -10.19
C SER A 498 -7.53 -14.00 -9.38
N TRP A 499 -7.24 -15.24 -8.96
CA TRP A 499 -8.09 -16.03 -8.08
C TRP A 499 -7.27 -16.92 -7.17
N GLY A 500 -7.81 -17.18 -5.97
CA GLY A 500 -7.20 -18.07 -5.00
C GLY A 500 -7.86 -19.46 -4.98
N THR A 501 -7.07 -20.47 -4.68
CA THR A 501 -7.53 -21.85 -4.42
C THR A 501 -6.86 -22.46 -3.21
N VAL A 502 -7.46 -23.48 -2.61
CA VAL A 502 -6.99 -24.11 -1.38
C VAL A 502 -7.02 -25.62 -1.47
N GLY A 503 -5.95 -26.25 -0.98
CA GLY A 503 -5.90 -27.69 -0.76
C GLY A 503 -5.43 -28.00 0.66
N VAL A 504 -5.92 -29.07 1.24
CA VAL A 504 -5.59 -29.51 2.60
C VAL A 504 -5.34 -31.01 2.61
N SER A 505 -4.24 -31.43 3.21
CA SER A 505 -3.87 -32.84 3.43
C SER A 505 -2.74 -32.91 4.47
N GLU A 506 -2.54 -34.06 5.08
CA GLU A 506 -1.33 -34.38 5.86
C GLU A 506 -0.08 -34.46 4.95
N ASN A 507 -0.29 -34.65 3.65
CA ASN A 507 0.77 -34.66 2.65
C ASN A 507 0.76 -33.34 1.87
N ILE A 508 1.84 -32.55 2.02
CA ILE A 508 2.00 -31.25 1.35
C ILE A 508 1.87 -31.34 -0.19
N ILE A 509 2.33 -32.45 -0.80
CA ILE A 509 2.24 -32.64 -2.25
C ILE A 509 0.79 -32.87 -2.68
N GLU A 510 0.04 -33.64 -1.90
CA GLU A 510 -1.39 -33.84 -2.14
C GLU A 510 -2.20 -32.57 -1.91
N ALA A 511 -1.90 -31.82 -0.83
CA ALA A 511 -2.52 -30.50 -0.60
C ALA A 511 -2.25 -29.55 -1.77
N SER A 512 -1.00 -29.53 -2.27
CA SER A 512 -0.62 -28.72 -3.44
C SER A 512 -1.34 -29.16 -4.71
N TRP A 513 -1.45 -30.45 -4.95
CA TRP A 513 -2.19 -31.01 -6.08
C TRP A 513 -3.65 -30.58 -6.05
N ASN A 514 -4.32 -30.70 -4.92
CA ASN A 514 -5.72 -30.31 -4.77
C ASN A 514 -5.94 -28.82 -5.09
N ALA A 515 -5.04 -27.96 -4.60
CA ALA A 515 -5.10 -26.52 -4.89
C ALA A 515 -4.81 -26.21 -6.37
N LEU A 516 -3.85 -26.90 -7.01
CA LEU A 516 -3.51 -26.75 -8.44
C LEU A 516 -4.68 -27.19 -9.33
N VAL A 517 -5.30 -28.33 -9.04
CA VAL A 517 -6.46 -28.81 -9.81
C VAL A 517 -7.60 -27.80 -9.76
N ASP A 518 -8.00 -27.37 -8.57
CA ASP A 518 -9.07 -26.39 -8.43
C ASP A 518 -8.71 -25.06 -9.14
N SER A 519 -7.42 -24.69 -9.14
CA SER A 519 -6.94 -23.47 -9.81
C SER A 519 -7.13 -23.53 -11.32
N ILE A 520 -6.70 -24.61 -11.95
CA ILE A 520 -6.83 -24.81 -13.39
C ILE A 520 -8.30 -24.98 -13.79
N GLU A 521 -9.05 -25.81 -13.06
CA GLU A 521 -10.48 -26.03 -13.30
C GLU A 521 -11.27 -24.73 -13.25
N TYR A 522 -11.05 -23.90 -12.21
CA TYR A 522 -11.73 -22.61 -12.12
C TYR A 522 -11.33 -21.65 -13.24
N GLY A 523 -10.05 -21.63 -13.61
CA GLY A 523 -9.56 -20.84 -14.74
C GLY A 523 -10.21 -21.24 -16.07
N LEU A 524 -10.40 -22.55 -16.31
CA LEU A 524 -11.10 -23.08 -17.49
C LEU A 524 -12.58 -22.69 -17.48
N ILE A 525 -13.27 -22.86 -16.34
CA ILE A 525 -14.66 -22.41 -16.17
C ILE A 525 -14.81 -20.92 -16.49
N ARG A 526 -13.88 -20.08 -16.04
CA ARG A 526 -13.88 -18.64 -16.38
C ARG A 526 -13.66 -18.35 -17.85
N ALA A 527 -12.90 -19.20 -18.52
CA ALA A 527 -12.61 -19.04 -19.96
C ALA A 527 -13.81 -19.39 -20.85
N GLU A 528 -14.71 -20.26 -20.38
CA GLU A 528 -15.93 -20.69 -21.09
C GLU A 528 -17.09 -19.68 -20.96
N GLY A 529 -17.12 -18.86 -19.92
CA GLY A 529 -18.15 -17.85 -19.64
C GLY A 529 -17.65 -16.44 -19.85
#